data_d4a77cb6e1fa854666d80eea9038b60c
#
_entry.id   d4a77cb6e1fa854666d80eea9038b60c
#
_cell.length_a   1.000
_cell.length_b   1.000
_cell.length_c   1.000
_cell.angle_alpha   90.00
_cell.angle_beta   90.00
_cell.angle_gamma   90.00
#
_symmetry.space_group_name_H-M   'P 1'
#
loop_
_entity.id
_entity.type
_entity.pdbx_description
1 polymer ?
#
loop_
_entity_poly.entity_id
_entity_poly.type
_entity_poly.pdbx_seq_one_letter_code
_entity_poly.pdbx_strand_id
1 'polypeptide(L)'
;MNINFSKYPDSKSNSLRVAISKKFKCEFEKIICGAGSDEIIQIICQLFLKPRDEVIVPQYSFLMYRIYSKIAKANVVYAKENNYKVSVSEIIKKVSQKTKIVFLANPNNPTGTYLKKNELIQLRKKLI
;
A
#
# COMPACT_ATOMS: atom_id res chain seq x y z
N MET A 1 -10.46 9.17 -29.43
CA MET A 1 -11.35 9.07 -28.25
C MET A 1 -12.00 10.44 -28.07
N ASN A 2 -13.31 10.57 -28.30
CA ASN A 2 -14.00 11.86 -28.07
C ASN A 2 -14.29 11.97 -26.56
N ILE A 3 -13.47 12.73 -25.85
CA ILE A 3 -13.68 13.02 -24.43
C ILE A 3 -14.66 14.18 -24.34
N ASN A 4 -15.82 13.95 -23.77
CA ASN A 4 -16.80 15.00 -23.52
C ASN A 4 -16.55 15.64 -22.16
N PHE A 5 -15.84 16.76 -22.13
CA PHE A 5 -15.48 17.48 -20.92
C PHE A 5 -16.67 18.16 -20.20
N SER A 6 -17.84 18.20 -20.81
CA SER A 6 -19.04 18.81 -20.20
C SER A 6 -19.77 17.91 -19.21
N LYS A 7 -19.40 16.62 -19.12
CA LYS A 7 -20.02 15.67 -18.21
C LYS A 7 -19.14 15.45 -16.99
N TYR A 8 -19.77 15.36 -15.81
CA TYR A 8 -19.07 14.89 -14.62
C TYR A 8 -18.48 13.49 -14.84
N PRO A 9 -17.26 13.24 -14.34
CA PRO A 9 -16.68 11.91 -14.43
C PRO A 9 -17.52 10.89 -13.63
N ASP A 10 -17.51 9.64 -14.07
CA ASP A 10 -18.12 8.53 -13.34
C ASP A 10 -17.36 8.32 -12.01
N SER A 11 -17.99 8.71 -10.90
CA SER A 11 -17.40 8.61 -9.56
C SER A 11 -17.06 7.16 -9.15
N LYS A 12 -17.68 6.17 -9.79
CA LYS A 12 -17.41 4.75 -9.55
C LYS A 12 -16.38 4.15 -10.51
N SER A 13 -15.90 4.92 -11.50
CA SER A 13 -14.95 4.46 -12.53
C SER A 13 -15.35 3.12 -13.16
N ASN A 14 -16.65 2.92 -13.43
CA ASN A 14 -17.21 1.62 -13.84
C ASN A 14 -16.52 1.04 -15.08
N SER A 15 -16.34 1.86 -16.13
CA SER A 15 -15.69 1.40 -17.37
C SER A 15 -14.25 0.90 -17.13
N LEU A 16 -13.48 1.61 -16.31
CA LEU A 16 -12.11 1.24 -15.95
C LEU A 16 -12.11 -0.03 -15.11
N ARG A 17 -12.96 -0.12 -14.10
CA ARG A 17 -13.07 -1.31 -13.23
C ARG A 17 -13.46 -2.55 -14.01
N VAL A 18 -14.39 -2.45 -14.98
CA VAL A 18 -14.74 -3.55 -15.88
C VAL A 18 -13.55 -3.97 -16.73
N ALA A 19 -12.79 -3.03 -17.29
CA ALA A 19 -11.61 -3.35 -18.09
C ALA A 19 -10.52 -4.05 -17.24
N ILE A 20 -10.28 -3.59 -16.02
CA ILE A 20 -9.33 -4.20 -15.07
C ILE A 20 -9.80 -5.60 -14.69
N SER A 21 -11.07 -5.78 -14.31
CA SER A 21 -11.66 -7.07 -13.95
C SER A 21 -11.46 -8.11 -15.05
N LYS A 22 -11.77 -7.75 -16.30
CA LYS A 22 -11.56 -8.63 -17.47
C LYS A 22 -10.08 -8.96 -17.69
N LYS A 23 -9.20 -7.95 -17.63
CA LYS A 23 -7.76 -8.13 -17.90
C LYS A 23 -7.08 -9.00 -16.85
N PHE A 24 -7.37 -8.80 -15.59
CA PHE A 24 -6.71 -9.48 -14.46
C PHE A 24 -7.50 -10.65 -13.90
N LYS A 25 -8.68 -10.97 -14.48
CA LYS A 25 -9.56 -12.06 -14.05
C LYS A 25 -9.87 -11.99 -12.55
N CYS A 26 -10.20 -10.79 -12.07
CA CYS A 26 -10.58 -10.54 -10.68
C CYS A 26 -12.02 -9.99 -10.61
N GLU A 27 -12.62 -10.11 -9.44
CA GLU A 27 -13.99 -9.64 -9.20
C GLU A 27 -14.07 -8.11 -9.28
N PHE A 28 -15.06 -7.61 -9.99
CA PHE A 28 -15.29 -6.17 -10.17
C PHE A 28 -15.44 -5.43 -8.83
N GLU A 29 -16.10 -6.04 -7.87
CA GLU A 29 -16.35 -5.47 -6.53
C GLU A 29 -15.09 -5.31 -5.69
N LYS A 30 -14.02 -6.03 -6.04
CA LYS A 30 -12.71 -5.95 -5.36
C LYS A 30 -11.78 -4.90 -5.94
N ILE A 31 -12.27 -4.09 -6.90
CA ILE A 31 -11.47 -3.06 -7.56
C ILE A 31 -11.91 -1.70 -7.06
N ILE A 32 -10.95 -0.95 -6.54
CA ILE A 32 -11.09 0.46 -6.18
C ILE A 32 -10.18 1.30 -7.12
N CYS A 33 -10.67 2.44 -7.56
CA CYS A 33 -9.91 3.42 -8.33
C CYS A 33 -9.76 4.71 -7.52
N GLY A 34 -8.65 5.36 -7.67
CA GLY A 34 -8.37 6.65 -7.06
C GLY A 34 -7.45 7.50 -7.92
N ALA A 35 -7.24 8.74 -7.55
CA ALA A 35 -6.32 9.68 -8.20
C ALA A 35 -4.86 9.32 -7.87
N GLY A 36 -4.41 8.17 -8.38
CA GLY A 36 -3.10 7.60 -8.12
C GLY A 36 -3.02 6.85 -6.79
N SER A 37 -1.81 6.34 -6.51
CA SER A 37 -1.54 5.57 -5.29
C SER A 37 -1.68 6.40 -4.01
N ASP A 38 -1.44 7.69 -4.07
CA ASP A 38 -1.50 8.59 -2.92
C ASP A 38 -2.89 8.62 -2.30
N GLU A 39 -3.93 8.80 -3.09
CA GLU A 39 -5.31 8.78 -2.60
C GLU A 39 -5.67 7.40 -2.02
N ILE A 40 -5.26 6.32 -2.66
CA ILE A 40 -5.51 4.97 -2.14
C ILE A 40 -4.81 4.75 -0.79
N ILE A 41 -3.55 5.19 -0.64
CA ILE A 41 -2.82 5.09 0.62
C ILE A 41 -3.51 5.93 1.71
N GLN A 42 -3.95 7.15 1.37
CA GLN A 42 -4.70 8.00 2.29
C GLN A 42 -5.98 7.33 2.76
N ILE A 43 -6.79 6.80 1.84
CA ILE A 43 -8.04 6.09 2.15
C ILE A 43 -7.78 4.88 3.05
N ILE A 44 -6.76 4.07 2.75
CA ILE A 44 -6.38 2.93 3.59
C ILE A 44 -6.03 3.39 5.01
N CYS A 45 -5.22 4.43 5.15
CA CYS A 45 -4.88 4.96 6.47
C CYS A 45 -6.10 5.47 7.23
N GLN A 46 -7.01 6.18 6.56
CA GLN A 46 -8.23 6.71 7.20
C GLN A 46 -9.21 5.60 7.64
N LEU A 47 -9.32 4.53 6.86
CA LEU A 47 -10.27 3.45 7.15
C LEU A 47 -9.76 2.46 8.21
N PHE A 48 -8.47 2.18 8.22
CA PHE A 48 -7.92 1.06 9.00
C PHE A 48 -7.08 1.48 10.20
N LEU A 49 -6.68 2.75 10.32
CA LEU A 49 -5.86 3.21 11.42
C LEU A 49 -6.66 3.99 12.46
N LYS A 50 -6.31 3.74 13.72
CA LYS A 50 -6.74 4.51 14.88
C LYS A 50 -5.51 5.14 15.56
N PRO A 51 -5.69 6.19 16.39
CA PRO A 51 -4.59 6.73 17.18
C PRO A 51 -3.87 5.63 17.98
N ARG A 52 -2.53 5.64 17.93
CA ARG A 52 -1.61 4.68 18.58
C ARG A 52 -1.50 3.31 17.91
N ASP A 53 -2.24 3.01 16.83
CA ASP A 53 -1.93 1.85 15.99
C ASP A 53 -0.53 1.97 15.41
N GLU A 54 0.10 0.86 15.07
CA GLU A 54 1.43 0.85 14.48
C GLU A 54 1.37 0.53 13.00
N VAL A 55 2.18 1.30 12.24
CA VAL A 55 2.37 1.10 10.80
C VAL A 55 3.84 0.83 10.55
N ILE A 56 4.17 -0.32 9.98
CA ILE A 56 5.54 -0.66 9.63
C ILE A 56 5.83 -0.19 8.20
N VAL A 57 6.93 0.53 8.03
CA VAL A 57 7.44 0.98 6.73
C VAL A 57 8.93 0.67 6.61
N PRO A 58 9.45 0.27 5.45
CA PRO A 58 10.88 0.20 5.22
C PRO A 58 11.51 1.60 5.37
N GLN A 59 12.75 1.66 5.82
CA GLN A 59 13.43 2.92 6.17
C GLN A 59 13.52 3.89 4.99
N TYR A 60 13.82 3.38 3.79
CA TYR A 60 13.95 4.16 2.55
C TYR A 60 12.79 3.88 1.60
N SER A 61 11.56 3.93 2.13
CA SER A 61 10.34 3.72 1.36
C SER A 61 9.67 5.03 0.95
N PHE A 62 8.62 4.90 0.15
CA PHE A 62 7.84 6.03 -0.34
C PHE A 62 7.32 6.90 0.81
N LEU A 63 7.63 8.19 0.72
CA LEU A 63 7.39 9.18 1.78
C LEU A 63 5.94 9.21 2.27
N MET A 64 4.97 9.01 1.36
CA MET A 64 3.56 9.18 1.68
C MET A 64 3.03 8.12 2.66
N TYR A 65 3.64 6.93 2.74
CA TYR A 65 3.27 5.93 3.75
C TYR A 65 3.34 6.50 5.17
N ARG A 66 4.47 7.18 5.50
CA ARG A 66 4.66 7.76 6.84
C ARG A 66 3.84 9.03 7.06
N ILE A 67 3.62 9.83 6.01
CA ILE A 67 2.82 11.07 6.12
C ILE A 67 1.38 10.72 6.45
N TYR A 68 0.71 9.88 5.65
CA TYR A 68 -0.69 9.53 5.90
C TYR A 68 -0.88 8.74 7.19
N SER A 69 0.08 7.88 7.57
CA SER A 69 0.05 7.22 8.87
C SER A 69 0.07 8.20 10.03
N LYS A 70 0.93 9.24 9.96
CA LYS A 70 0.99 10.29 10.99
C LYS A 70 -0.28 11.17 11.02
N ILE A 71 -0.86 11.50 9.87
CA ILE A 71 -2.15 12.21 9.79
C ILE A 71 -3.24 11.40 10.51
N ALA A 72 -3.24 10.09 10.39
CA ALA A 72 -4.15 9.18 11.11
C ALA A 72 -3.77 9.01 12.60
N LYS A 73 -2.74 9.72 13.11
CA LYS A 73 -2.22 9.64 14.48
C LYS A 73 -1.69 8.24 14.85
N ALA A 74 -1.29 7.45 13.87
CA ALA A 74 -0.64 6.16 14.06
C ALA A 74 0.88 6.34 14.28
N ASN A 75 1.48 5.38 14.97
CA ASN A 75 2.92 5.30 15.20
C ASN A 75 3.61 4.66 14.01
N VAL A 76 4.57 5.36 13.42
CA VAL A 76 5.37 4.82 12.32
C VAL A 76 6.57 4.07 12.87
N VAL A 77 6.67 2.79 12.56
CA VAL A 77 7.77 1.89 12.95
C VAL A 77 8.62 1.60 11.72
N TYR A 78 9.91 1.92 11.80
CA TYR A 78 10.83 1.72 10.68
C TYR A 78 11.48 0.34 10.74
N ALA A 79 11.37 -0.42 9.63
CA ALA A 79 12.15 -1.63 9.42
C ALA A 79 13.45 -1.28 8.69
N LYS A 80 14.60 -1.72 9.23
CA LYS A 80 15.90 -1.49 8.60
C LYS A 80 16.01 -2.21 7.26
N GLU A 81 16.75 -1.62 6.35
CA GLU A 81 17.07 -2.19 5.05
C GLU A 81 18.54 -2.61 4.99
N ASN A 82 18.84 -3.62 4.20
CA ASN A 82 20.20 -4.07 3.94
C ASN A 82 20.58 -3.62 2.53
N ASN A 83 21.58 -2.72 2.41
CA ASN A 83 22.00 -2.16 1.12
C ASN A 83 20.81 -1.64 0.30
N TYR A 84 19.95 -0.82 0.92
CA TYR A 84 18.75 -0.25 0.31
C TYR A 84 17.71 -1.29 -0.16
N LYS A 85 17.88 -2.56 0.19
CA LYS A 85 16.90 -3.61 -0.07
C LYS A 85 16.08 -3.89 1.18
N VAL A 86 14.77 -3.96 1.00
CA VAL A 86 13.83 -4.31 2.06
C VAL A 86 14.17 -5.68 2.65
N SER A 87 14.20 -5.77 3.96
CA SER A 87 14.47 -7.01 4.71
C SER A 87 13.20 -7.54 5.35
N VAL A 88 12.75 -8.71 4.89
CA VAL A 88 11.57 -9.40 5.46
C VAL A 88 11.78 -9.71 6.95
N SER A 89 12.97 -10.15 7.34
CA SER A 89 13.29 -10.44 8.74
C SER A 89 13.21 -9.21 9.64
N GLU A 90 13.66 -8.04 9.14
CA GLU A 90 13.58 -6.79 9.88
C GLU A 90 12.13 -6.29 10.01
N ILE A 91 11.29 -6.48 9.00
CA ILE A 91 9.86 -6.21 9.11
C ILE A 91 9.24 -7.09 10.19
N ILE A 92 9.47 -8.41 10.14
CA ILE A 92 8.89 -9.38 11.08
C ILE A 92 9.30 -9.07 12.52
N LYS A 93 10.56 -8.70 12.78
CA LYS A 93 11.04 -8.29 14.12
C LYS A 93 10.30 -7.08 14.70
N LYS A 94 9.69 -6.26 13.84
CA LYS A 94 8.97 -5.04 14.27
C LYS A 94 7.48 -5.26 14.45
N VAL A 95 6.95 -6.41 14.05
CA VAL A 95 5.53 -6.72 14.21
C VAL A 95 5.18 -6.88 15.70
N SER A 96 4.14 -6.19 16.11
CA SER A 96 3.58 -6.25 17.46
C SER A 96 2.05 -6.44 17.38
N GLN A 97 1.40 -6.60 18.52
CA GLN A 97 -0.06 -6.65 18.59
C GLN A 97 -0.74 -5.33 18.17
N LYS A 98 0.00 -4.23 18.15
CA LYS A 98 -0.48 -2.91 17.69
C LYS A 98 -0.31 -2.69 16.20
N THR A 99 0.44 -3.55 15.52
CA THR A 99 0.68 -3.44 14.07
C THR A 99 -0.62 -3.66 13.30
N LYS A 100 -1.05 -2.67 12.53
CA LYS A 100 -2.25 -2.73 11.70
C LYS A 100 -1.93 -2.80 10.21
N ILE A 101 -0.90 -2.08 9.78
CA ILE A 101 -0.52 -2.02 8.37
C ILE A 101 0.99 -2.20 8.23
N VAL A 102 1.38 -2.94 7.21
CA VAL A 102 2.74 -2.98 6.69
C VAL A 102 2.69 -2.46 5.26
N PHE A 103 3.27 -1.29 5.00
CA PHE A 103 3.40 -0.77 3.64
C PHE A 103 4.67 -1.32 2.99
N LEU A 104 4.51 -1.82 1.78
CA LEU A 104 5.58 -2.40 0.99
C LEU A 104 5.39 -2.07 -0.48
N ALA A 105 6.34 -1.32 -1.05
CA ALA A 105 6.44 -1.17 -2.50
C ALA A 105 7.35 -2.27 -3.06
N ASN A 106 6.93 -2.89 -4.16
CA ASN A 106 7.74 -3.91 -4.82
C ASN A 106 7.58 -3.83 -6.34
N PRO A 107 8.57 -3.30 -7.08
CA PRO A 107 9.86 -2.77 -6.61
C PRO A 107 9.74 -1.60 -5.64
N ASN A 108 10.75 -1.46 -4.74
CA ASN A 108 10.73 -0.40 -3.73
C ASN A 108 10.95 0.99 -4.37
N ASN A 109 10.15 1.95 -3.95
CA ASN A 109 10.31 3.35 -4.31
C ASN A 109 10.93 4.10 -3.10
N PRO A 110 12.11 4.76 -3.26
CA PRO A 110 12.80 5.12 -4.51
C PRO A 110 13.95 4.18 -4.91
N THR A 111 14.28 3.14 -4.14
CA THR A 111 15.54 2.40 -4.28
C THR A 111 15.59 1.47 -5.51
N GLY A 112 14.45 1.13 -6.08
CA GLY A 112 14.35 0.20 -7.21
C GLY A 112 14.64 -1.27 -6.86
N THR A 113 15.06 -1.56 -5.63
CA THR A 113 15.28 -2.94 -5.17
C THR A 113 13.96 -3.69 -5.04
N TYR A 114 13.98 -5.01 -5.13
CA TYR A 114 12.75 -5.79 -5.04
C TYR A 114 12.92 -7.07 -4.23
N LEU A 115 11.81 -7.53 -3.68
CA LEU A 115 11.67 -8.82 -3.03
C LEU A 115 11.22 -9.86 -4.06
N LYS A 116 11.83 -11.04 -4.01
CA LYS A 116 11.40 -12.19 -4.82
C LYS A 116 10.08 -12.76 -4.30
N LYS A 117 9.38 -13.51 -5.13
CA LYS A 117 8.08 -14.12 -4.79
C LYS A 117 8.11 -14.95 -3.49
N ASN A 118 9.17 -15.72 -3.29
CA ASN A 118 9.33 -16.53 -2.06
C ASN A 118 9.50 -15.65 -0.80
N GLU A 119 10.19 -14.51 -0.89
CA GLU A 119 10.36 -13.56 0.21
C GLU A 119 9.00 -12.92 0.58
N LEU A 120 8.19 -12.57 -0.43
CA LEU A 120 6.82 -12.06 -0.22
C LEU A 120 5.89 -13.10 0.40
N ILE A 121 5.97 -14.36 -0.04
CA ILE A 121 5.20 -15.47 0.55
C ILE A 121 5.60 -15.68 2.02
N GLN A 122 6.91 -15.65 2.31
CA GLN A 122 7.41 -15.76 3.67
C GLN A 122 6.88 -14.64 4.57
N LEU A 123 6.93 -13.40 4.11
CA LEU A 123 6.37 -12.25 4.83
C LEU A 123 4.89 -12.45 5.14
N ARG A 124 4.09 -12.78 4.10
CA ARG A 124 2.65 -13.01 4.26
C ARG A 124 2.33 -14.07 5.30
N LYS A 125 3.02 -15.22 5.27
CA LYS A 125 2.81 -16.33 6.23
C LYS A 125 3.08 -15.95 7.68
N LYS A 126 3.87 -14.91 7.93
CA LYS A 126 4.22 -14.43 9.27
C LYS A 126 3.35 -13.29 9.77
N LEU A 127 2.59 -12.66 8.86
CA LEU A 127 1.67 -11.57 9.19
C LEU A 127 0.21 -12.02 9.37
N ILE A 128 -0.09 -13.27 9.03
CA ILE A 128 -1.38 -13.95 9.24
C ILE A 128 -1.21 -14.94 10.39
#